data_5a8ce47a20cfea352530e0f90769ed3a
#
_entry.id   5a8ce47a20cfea352530e0f90769ed3a
#
_cell.length_a   1.000
_cell.length_b   1.000
_cell.length_c   1.000
_cell.angle_alpha   90.00
_cell.angle_beta   90.00
_cell.angle_gamma   90.00
#
_symmetry.space_group_name_H-M   'P 1'
#
loop_
_entity.id
_entity.type
_entity.pdbx_description
1 polymer ?
#
loop_
_entity_poly.entity_id
_entity_poly.type
_entity_poly.pdbx_seq_one_letter_code
_entity_poly.pdbx_strand_id
1 'polypeptide(L)'
;MGEYWSPDVQTLLDYLTAVDCEMSLFDVPLHDRLHEISRGNGGFDMSRLFDGTLVGCRPQLAVTFVDNHDTQPGQSLASWVDGWFKAAAYALILLRAFGYPCVFAGDLFGIPTKGIGAVTELPLLMYLRKFNAYGEEHDFFDHPDVIGFTREGLVEKPGSGLACLCTDGPGGEKRMYVGKVYAGCTFRCVLGGQKNVTIDGDGCGTFAVRGGGLSVYVPRMRIGDWLDRKLGEAMEHVQELFHKK
;
A
#
# COMPACT_ATOMS: atom_id res chain seq x y z
N MET A 1 15.26 -1.07 -15.14
CA MET A 1 15.03 -0.18 -13.99
C MET A 1 16.26 0.71 -13.87
N GLY A 2 16.06 2.03 -13.74
CA GLY A 2 17.15 3.00 -13.67
C GLY A 2 16.99 3.97 -12.51
N GLU A 3 18.12 4.43 -11.99
CA GLU A 3 18.17 5.52 -11.01
C GLU A 3 18.52 6.81 -11.77
N TYR A 4 17.52 7.68 -11.88
CA TYR A 4 17.70 9.04 -12.35
C TYR A 4 17.10 9.97 -11.29
N TRP A 5 17.95 10.55 -10.45
CA TRP A 5 17.54 11.28 -9.27
C TRP A 5 17.08 12.70 -9.62
N SER A 6 15.79 12.93 -9.60
CA SER A 6 15.20 14.26 -9.77
C SER A 6 13.89 14.37 -8.95
N PRO A 7 13.72 15.46 -8.18
CA PRO A 7 12.44 15.76 -7.50
C PRO A 7 11.37 16.28 -8.46
N ASP A 8 11.76 16.68 -9.67
CA ASP A 8 10.85 17.18 -10.70
C ASP A 8 10.38 16.02 -11.60
N VAL A 9 9.09 15.74 -11.58
CA VAL A 9 8.49 14.67 -12.38
C VAL A 9 8.65 14.91 -13.88
N GLN A 10 8.63 16.18 -14.34
CA GLN A 10 8.80 16.46 -15.77
C GLN A 10 10.17 16.02 -16.26
N THR A 11 11.22 16.24 -15.49
CA THR A 11 12.57 15.74 -15.77
C THR A 11 12.61 14.21 -15.91
N LEU A 12 11.88 13.47 -15.06
CA LEU A 12 11.77 12.00 -15.17
C LEU A 12 11.01 11.60 -16.44
N LEU A 13 9.92 12.31 -16.77
CA LEU A 13 9.12 12.05 -17.97
C LEU A 13 9.91 12.31 -19.26
N ASP A 14 10.71 13.38 -19.29
CA ASP A 14 11.57 13.74 -20.42
C ASP A 14 12.66 12.66 -20.63
N TYR A 15 13.25 12.20 -19.53
CA TYR A 15 14.24 11.10 -19.59
C TYR A 15 13.59 9.79 -20.12
N LEU A 16 12.41 9.42 -19.59
CA LEU A 16 11.68 8.24 -20.08
C LEU A 16 11.35 8.35 -21.55
N THR A 17 10.95 9.54 -22.01
CA THR A 17 10.70 9.79 -23.44
C THR A 17 11.95 9.64 -24.27
N ALA A 18 13.10 10.14 -23.80
CA ALA A 18 14.39 10.04 -24.50
C ALA A 18 14.90 8.59 -24.66
N VAL A 19 14.42 7.67 -23.80
CA VAL A 19 14.73 6.22 -23.87
C VAL A 19 13.53 5.40 -24.35
N ASP A 20 12.62 6.00 -25.11
CA ASP A 20 11.43 5.34 -25.69
C ASP A 20 10.56 4.56 -24.68
N CYS A 21 10.58 4.97 -23.40
CA CYS A 21 9.88 4.31 -22.29
C CYS A 21 10.25 2.82 -22.08
N GLU A 22 11.43 2.40 -22.51
CA GLU A 22 11.90 1.01 -22.37
C GLU A 22 12.36 0.64 -20.96
N MET A 23 12.36 1.58 -20.03
CA MET A 23 12.76 1.35 -18.63
C MET A 23 11.80 1.98 -17.63
N SER A 24 11.83 1.49 -16.39
CA SER A 24 11.16 2.12 -15.27
C SER A 24 12.17 2.90 -14.43
N LEU A 25 11.71 4.01 -13.82
CA LEU A 25 12.53 4.85 -12.94
C LEU A 25 12.01 4.84 -11.50
N PHE A 26 12.89 5.06 -10.55
CA PHE A 26 12.52 5.33 -9.18
C PHE A 26 11.71 6.63 -9.08
N ASP A 27 10.59 6.57 -8.35
CA ASP A 27 9.70 7.70 -8.12
C ASP A 27 10.23 8.60 -6.99
N VAL A 28 11.27 9.38 -7.33
CA VAL A 28 11.90 10.32 -6.39
C VAL A 28 10.90 11.37 -5.89
N PRO A 29 10.02 11.96 -6.75
CA PRO A 29 8.99 12.89 -6.26
C PRO A 29 8.08 12.28 -5.19
N LEU A 30 7.70 10.99 -5.30
CA LEU A 30 6.91 10.33 -4.26
C LEU A 30 7.71 10.15 -2.97
N HIS A 31 8.97 9.71 -3.07
CA HIS A 31 9.85 9.60 -1.92
C HIS A 31 9.98 10.93 -1.16
N ASP A 32 10.24 12.03 -1.88
CA ASP A 32 10.38 13.36 -1.28
C ASP A 32 9.10 13.79 -0.54
N ARG A 33 7.92 13.49 -1.09
CA ARG A 33 6.64 13.76 -0.41
C ARG A 33 6.47 12.91 0.85
N LEU A 34 6.83 11.62 0.81
CA LEU A 34 6.78 10.76 2.00
C LEU A 34 7.74 11.27 3.09
N HIS A 35 8.92 11.75 2.69
CA HIS A 35 9.85 12.40 3.60
C HIS A 35 9.25 13.69 4.18
N GLU A 36 8.69 14.57 3.35
CA GLU A 36 8.06 15.84 3.76
C GLU A 36 6.92 15.58 4.76
N ILE A 37 6.00 14.65 4.47
CA ILE A 37 4.92 14.26 5.38
C ILE A 37 5.49 13.83 6.73
N SER A 38 6.50 13.00 6.73
CA SER A 38 7.09 12.49 7.97
C SER A 38 7.70 13.59 8.86
N ARG A 39 8.07 14.74 8.27
CA ARG A 39 8.67 15.89 8.93
C ARG A 39 7.67 17.02 9.21
N GLY A 40 6.52 17.00 8.55
CA GLY A 40 5.58 18.13 8.50
C GLY A 40 4.64 18.26 9.71
N ASN A 41 4.70 17.36 10.68
CA ASN A 41 3.84 17.37 11.88
C ASN A 41 2.33 17.58 11.58
N GLY A 42 1.82 16.94 10.53
CA GLY A 42 0.41 17.03 10.12
C GLY A 42 0.07 18.25 9.27
N GLY A 43 1.07 18.91 8.72
CA GLY A 43 0.87 20.10 7.86
C GLY A 43 0.82 19.83 6.36
N PHE A 44 0.97 18.57 5.94
CA PHE A 44 0.90 18.19 4.54
C PHE A 44 -0.54 17.86 4.13
N ASP A 45 -0.97 18.34 2.96
CA ASP A 45 -2.24 17.94 2.39
C ASP A 45 -2.11 16.54 1.74
N MET A 46 -2.41 15.49 2.51
CA MET A 46 -2.30 14.10 2.07
C MET A 46 -3.22 13.78 0.88
N SER A 47 -4.30 14.54 0.66
CA SER A 47 -5.17 14.34 -0.50
C SER A 47 -4.45 14.53 -1.83
N ARG A 48 -3.32 15.25 -1.80
CA ARG A 48 -2.46 15.57 -2.95
C ARG A 48 -1.18 14.75 -3.02
N LEU A 49 -1.08 13.68 -2.22
CA LEU A 49 0.15 12.88 -2.10
C LEU A 49 0.72 12.43 -3.46
N PHE A 50 -0.14 12.03 -4.38
CA PHE A 50 0.28 11.49 -5.69
C PHE A 50 0.31 12.52 -6.82
N ASP A 51 -0.06 13.79 -6.57
CA ASP A 51 0.01 14.86 -7.55
C ASP A 51 1.46 15.13 -7.96
N GLY A 52 1.77 15.14 -9.26
CA GLY A 52 3.13 15.42 -9.74
C GLY A 52 4.17 14.38 -9.31
N THR A 53 3.75 13.14 -9.04
CA THR A 53 4.65 11.99 -8.85
C THR A 53 4.71 11.14 -10.12
N LEU A 54 5.76 10.32 -10.25
CA LEU A 54 5.87 9.46 -11.43
C LEU A 54 4.76 8.40 -11.45
N VAL A 55 4.41 7.82 -10.29
CA VAL A 55 3.30 6.87 -10.19
C VAL A 55 1.95 7.50 -10.49
N GLY A 56 1.75 8.78 -10.19
CA GLY A 56 0.55 9.51 -10.58
C GLY A 56 0.45 9.77 -12.08
N CYS A 57 1.59 9.98 -12.75
CA CYS A 57 1.63 10.32 -14.19
C CYS A 57 1.80 9.09 -15.10
N ARG A 58 2.65 8.13 -14.70
CA ARG A 58 3.06 6.94 -15.47
C ARG A 58 3.20 5.73 -14.55
N PRO A 59 2.11 5.19 -14.00
CA PRO A 59 2.15 4.15 -12.97
C PRO A 59 2.90 2.88 -13.41
N GLN A 60 2.88 2.54 -14.69
CA GLN A 60 3.55 1.34 -15.22
C GLN A 60 5.08 1.49 -15.28
N LEU A 61 5.59 2.72 -15.27
CA LEU A 61 7.02 3.04 -15.36
C LEU A 61 7.60 3.50 -14.01
N ALA A 62 6.77 3.57 -12.97
CA ALA A 62 7.16 4.03 -11.65
C ALA A 62 7.61 2.88 -10.75
N VAL A 63 8.85 2.96 -10.24
CA VAL A 63 9.34 2.13 -9.14
C VAL A 63 9.15 2.93 -7.85
N THR A 64 8.13 2.60 -7.09
CA THR A 64 7.83 3.28 -5.83
C THR A 64 8.69 2.75 -4.70
N PHE A 65 9.20 3.62 -3.84
CA PHE A 65 10.05 3.27 -2.70
C PHE A 65 9.84 4.24 -1.54
N VAL A 66 10.16 3.80 -0.33
CA VAL A 66 10.13 4.64 0.87
C VAL A 66 11.51 5.21 1.12
N ASP A 67 12.51 4.36 1.24
CA ASP A 67 13.92 4.73 1.39
C ASP A 67 14.82 3.78 0.59
N ASN A 68 16.08 4.19 0.41
CA ASN A 68 17.12 3.36 -0.17
C ASN A 68 18.48 3.59 0.54
N HIS A 69 19.53 3.02 -0.01
CA HIS A 69 20.87 3.12 0.57
C HIS A 69 21.46 4.54 0.53
N ASP A 70 20.99 5.40 -0.38
CA ASP A 70 21.46 6.79 -0.52
C ASP A 70 20.63 7.79 0.31
N THR A 71 19.34 7.48 0.58
CA THR A 71 18.47 8.35 1.39
C THR A 71 18.65 8.15 2.90
N GLN A 72 19.30 7.06 3.32
CA GLN A 72 19.53 6.77 4.74
C GLN A 72 20.43 7.82 5.42
N PRO A 73 20.32 8.02 6.75
CA PRO A 73 21.10 9.01 7.47
C PRO A 73 22.60 8.91 7.23
N GLY A 74 23.24 10.06 6.93
CA GLY A 74 24.68 10.17 6.72
C GLY A 74 25.14 9.81 5.29
N GLN A 75 24.23 9.65 4.35
CA GLN A 75 24.53 9.54 2.93
C GLN A 75 24.30 10.90 2.21
N SER A 76 24.75 10.99 0.95
CA SER A 76 24.75 12.24 0.19
C SER A 76 23.34 12.75 -0.13
N LEU A 77 22.35 11.86 -0.24
CA LEU A 77 20.96 12.17 -0.54
C LEU A 77 20.06 11.97 0.71
N ALA A 78 20.63 12.13 1.92
CA ALA A 78 19.93 11.85 3.16
C ALA A 78 18.58 12.59 3.24
N SER A 79 17.51 11.85 3.03
CA SER A 79 16.10 12.28 3.05
C SER A 79 15.22 11.19 3.70
N TRP A 80 15.70 10.67 4.83
CA TRP A 80 15.08 9.57 5.55
C TRP A 80 13.66 9.86 5.96
N VAL A 81 12.73 8.96 5.62
CA VAL A 81 11.35 9.01 6.11
C VAL A 81 11.36 8.66 7.60
N ASP A 82 10.81 9.51 8.46
CA ASP A 82 10.81 9.29 9.91
C ASP A 82 10.04 8.03 10.30
N GLY A 83 10.55 7.30 11.31
CA GLY A 83 10.08 5.96 11.69
C GLY A 83 8.59 5.86 11.99
N TRP A 84 7.99 6.94 12.55
CA TRP A 84 6.56 6.94 12.87
C TRP A 84 5.65 6.83 11.63
N PHE A 85 6.11 7.34 10.46
CA PHE A 85 5.33 7.34 9.22
C PHE A 85 5.68 6.17 8.28
N LYS A 86 6.79 5.46 8.51
CA LYS A 86 7.27 4.40 7.61
C LYS A 86 6.24 3.31 7.34
N ALA A 87 5.51 2.86 8.35
CA ALA A 87 4.48 1.84 8.14
C ALA A 87 3.38 2.32 7.18
N ALA A 88 2.94 3.58 7.31
CA ALA A 88 1.97 4.20 6.40
C ALA A 88 2.55 4.37 4.99
N ALA A 89 3.79 4.84 4.87
CA ALA A 89 4.50 4.98 3.59
C ALA A 89 4.61 3.63 2.86
N TYR A 90 4.99 2.57 3.57
CA TYR A 90 5.02 1.22 2.99
C TYR A 90 3.64 0.68 2.63
N ALA A 91 2.59 0.97 3.41
CA ALA A 91 1.23 0.59 3.04
C ALA A 91 0.79 1.26 1.73
N LEU A 92 1.10 2.55 1.55
CA LEU A 92 0.79 3.33 0.35
C LEU A 92 1.49 2.80 -0.92
N ILE A 93 2.68 2.24 -0.83
CA ILE A 93 3.36 1.67 -2.00
C ILE A 93 3.10 0.17 -2.19
N LEU A 94 2.89 -0.60 -1.11
CA LEU A 94 2.73 -2.05 -1.18
C LEU A 94 1.30 -2.48 -1.46
N LEU A 95 0.28 -1.79 -0.91
CA LEU A 95 -1.10 -2.27 -0.93
C LEU A 95 -1.93 -1.67 -2.08
N ARG A 96 -1.49 -0.57 -2.68
CA ARG A 96 -2.11 0.03 -3.86
C ARG A 96 -1.86 -0.79 -5.13
N ALA A 97 -2.68 -0.54 -6.15
CA ALA A 97 -2.62 -1.24 -7.44
C ALA A 97 -1.45 -0.75 -8.31
N PHE A 98 -1.05 0.49 -8.14
CA PHE A 98 -0.19 1.22 -9.07
C PHE A 98 1.26 1.30 -8.58
N GLY A 99 2.19 1.35 -9.54
CA GLY A 99 3.63 1.35 -9.31
C GLY A 99 4.21 -0.04 -9.03
N TYR A 100 5.52 -0.15 -9.17
CA TYR A 100 6.29 -1.34 -8.81
C TYR A 100 7.04 -1.08 -7.50
N PRO A 101 6.57 -1.60 -6.35
CA PRO A 101 7.16 -1.26 -5.06
C PRO A 101 8.52 -1.90 -4.86
N CYS A 102 9.47 -1.10 -4.37
CA CYS A 102 10.79 -1.52 -3.94
C CYS A 102 10.88 -1.40 -2.41
N VAL A 103 11.29 -2.47 -1.74
CA VAL A 103 11.49 -2.51 -0.29
C VAL A 103 12.97 -2.40 0.03
N PHE A 104 13.34 -1.44 0.86
CA PHE A 104 14.71 -1.28 1.32
C PHE A 104 15.06 -2.32 2.39
N ALA A 105 16.16 -3.03 2.18
CA ALA A 105 16.63 -4.07 3.12
C ALA A 105 16.92 -3.50 4.52
N GLY A 106 17.39 -2.23 4.59
CA GLY A 106 17.62 -1.55 5.86
C GLY A 106 16.36 -1.28 6.68
N ASP A 107 15.20 -1.12 6.01
CA ASP A 107 13.91 -1.01 6.70
C ASP A 107 13.37 -2.38 7.13
N LEU A 108 13.64 -3.43 6.36
CA LEU A 108 13.19 -4.78 6.68
C LEU A 108 13.98 -5.44 7.80
N PHE A 109 15.30 -5.23 7.84
CA PHE A 109 16.22 -5.90 8.77
C PHE A 109 16.83 -4.97 9.82
N GLY A 110 16.62 -3.67 9.69
CA GLY A 110 17.32 -2.64 10.46
C GLY A 110 18.72 -2.33 9.89
N ILE A 111 19.34 -1.29 10.43
CA ILE A 111 20.73 -0.87 10.15
C ILE A 111 21.47 -0.79 11.48
N PRO A 112 21.97 -1.93 12.02
CA PRO A 112 22.55 -1.97 13.39
C PRO A 112 23.74 -1.02 13.55
N THR A 113 24.53 -0.83 12.51
CA THR A 113 25.70 0.08 12.53
C THR A 113 25.31 1.56 12.70
N LYS A 114 24.05 1.90 12.47
CA LYS A 114 23.46 3.25 12.63
C LYS A 114 22.48 3.32 13.80
N GLY A 115 22.25 2.22 14.52
CA GLY A 115 21.26 2.16 15.59
C GLY A 115 19.81 2.26 15.10
N ILE A 116 19.56 1.97 13.83
CA ILE A 116 18.22 2.04 13.22
C ILE A 116 17.58 0.65 13.26
N GLY A 117 16.41 0.55 13.91
CA GLY A 117 15.62 -0.68 13.99
C GLY A 117 14.87 -0.98 12.70
N ALA A 118 14.41 -2.23 12.56
CA ALA A 118 13.52 -2.65 11.48
C ALA A 118 12.12 -2.03 11.63
N VAL A 119 11.41 -1.85 10.51
CA VAL A 119 9.99 -1.46 10.47
C VAL A 119 9.16 -2.70 10.77
N THR A 120 8.60 -2.78 11.96
CA THR A 120 7.99 -4.01 12.53
C THR A 120 6.74 -4.45 11.77
N GLU A 121 6.02 -3.53 11.14
CA GLU A 121 4.82 -3.77 10.34
C GLU A 121 5.12 -4.27 8.92
N LEU A 122 6.34 -4.06 8.43
CA LEU A 122 6.71 -4.32 7.03
C LEU A 122 6.53 -5.79 6.60
N PRO A 123 6.90 -6.80 7.39
CA PRO A 123 6.64 -8.21 7.01
C PRO A 123 5.14 -8.51 6.82
N LEU A 124 4.27 -7.93 7.67
CA LEU A 124 2.83 -8.09 7.52
C LEU A 124 2.31 -7.34 6.28
N LEU A 125 2.79 -6.14 5.99
CA LEU A 125 2.42 -5.39 4.79
C LEU A 125 2.82 -6.15 3.51
N MET A 126 4.00 -6.76 3.48
CA MET A 126 4.43 -7.63 2.37
C MET A 126 3.53 -8.86 2.22
N TYR A 127 3.12 -9.47 3.34
CA TYR A 127 2.14 -10.56 3.34
C TYR A 127 0.78 -10.11 2.75
N LEU A 128 0.27 -8.97 3.22
CA LEU A 128 -1.01 -8.40 2.75
C LEU A 128 -0.96 -8.07 1.26
N ARG A 129 0.17 -7.54 0.74
CA ARG A 129 0.37 -7.37 -0.69
C ARG A 129 0.18 -8.68 -1.45
N LYS A 130 0.80 -9.76 -0.96
CA LYS A 130 0.77 -11.06 -1.63
C LYS A 130 -0.60 -11.73 -1.60
N PHE A 131 -1.40 -11.53 -0.56
CA PHE A 131 -2.61 -12.30 -0.33
C PHE A 131 -3.91 -11.48 -0.35
N ASN A 132 -3.86 -10.17 -0.09
CA ASN A 132 -5.04 -9.34 0.05
C ASN A 132 -5.15 -8.20 -0.98
N ALA A 133 -4.05 -7.64 -1.47
CA ALA A 133 -4.06 -6.44 -2.32
C ALA A 133 -4.43 -6.78 -3.78
N TYR A 134 -5.66 -7.20 -4.01
CA TYR A 134 -6.19 -7.59 -5.32
C TYR A 134 -7.52 -6.91 -5.62
N GLY A 135 -7.92 -6.97 -6.90
CA GLY A 135 -9.17 -6.41 -7.38
C GLY A 135 -9.10 -4.93 -7.70
N GLU A 136 -10.22 -4.34 -8.01
CA GLU A 136 -10.34 -2.91 -8.31
C GLU A 136 -9.96 -2.06 -7.11
N GLU A 137 -9.31 -0.93 -7.36
CA GLU A 137 -8.91 0.04 -6.34
C GLU A 137 -9.86 1.23 -6.35
N HIS A 138 -10.29 1.67 -5.16
CA HIS A 138 -11.05 2.90 -4.97
C HIS A 138 -10.31 3.81 -4.01
N ASP A 139 -10.08 5.04 -4.44
CA ASP A 139 -9.41 6.08 -3.67
C ASP A 139 -10.43 6.97 -2.94
N PHE A 140 -10.11 7.32 -1.70
CA PHE A 140 -10.85 8.23 -0.82
C PHE A 140 -9.91 9.31 -0.30
N PHE A 141 -9.40 10.13 -1.23
CA PHE A 141 -8.42 11.19 -0.98
C PHE A 141 -9.12 12.55 -0.96
N ASP A 142 -10.14 12.67 -0.14
CA ASP A 142 -11.07 13.78 -0.02
C ASP A 142 -10.89 14.61 1.27
N HIS A 143 -9.81 14.37 2.01
CA HIS A 143 -9.50 15.08 3.24
C HIS A 143 -7.98 15.29 3.39
N PRO A 144 -7.51 16.48 3.78
CA PRO A 144 -6.08 16.77 3.86
C PRO A 144 -5.32 15.89 4.85
N ASP A 145 -5.92 15.53 5.99
CA ASP A 145 -5.22 14.81 7.06
C ASP A 145 -5.46 13.30 7.04
N VAL A 146 -6.53 12.83 6.39
CA VAL A 146 -6.91 11.41 6.39
C VAL A 146 -7.23 10.96 4.98
N ILE A 147 -6.44 10.03 4.47
CA ILE A 147 -6.68 9.37 3.19
C ILE A 147 -6.98 7.90 3.39
N GLY A 148 -7.71 7.33 2.46
CA GLY A 148 -7.99 5.91 2.44
C GLY A 148 -8.05 5.37 1.03
N PHE A 149 -7.88 4.07 0.90
CA PHE A 149 -8.13 3.33 -0.34
C PHE A 149 -8.60 1.92 -0.02
N THR A 150 -9.26 1.30 -0.99
CA THR A 150 -9.74 -0.07 -0.86
C THR A 150 -9.35 -0.91 -2.08
N ARG A 151 -9.33 -2.21 -1.90
CA ARG A 151 -9.18 -3.21 -2.97
C ARG A 151 -10.36 -4.18 -2.84
N GLU A 152 -11.11 -4.40 -3.92
CA GLU A 152 -12.31 -5.24 -3.89
C GLU A 152 -12.03 -6.75 -3.74
N GLY A 153 -10.78 -7.17 -3.88
CA GLY A 153 -10.45 -8.60 -3.95
C GLY A 153 -10.77 -9.22 -5.30
N LEU A 154 -10.55 -10.51 -5.40
CA LEU A 154 -10.87 -11.32 -6.59
C LEU A 154 -11.64 -12.57 -6.17
N VAL A 155 -12.60 -12.98 -6.99
CA VAL A 155 -13.39 -14.19 -6.77
C VAL A 155 -12.48 -15.43 -6.73
N GLU A 156 -11.48 -15.48 -7.62
CA GLU A 156 -10.50 -16.56 -7.72
C GLU A 156 -9.50 -16.57 -6.54
N LYS A 157 -9.50 -15.52 -5.73
CA LYS A 157 -8.68 -15.40 -4.52
C LYS A 157 -9.56 -15.10 -3.30
N PRO A 158 -10.32 -16.08 -2.80
CA PRO A 158 -11.22 -15.89 -1.67
C PRO A 158 -10.48 -15.35 -0.43
N GLY A 159 -11.07 -14.32 0.20
CA GLY A 159 -10.45 -13.63 1.33
C GLY A 159 -9.44 -12.55 0.96
N SER A 160 -9.17 -12.33 -0.35
CA SER A 160 -8.50 -11.13 -0.81
C SER A 160 -9.39 -9.90 -0.63
N GLY A 161 -8.86 -8.71 -0.91
CA GLY A 161 -9.51 -7.44 -0.61
C GLY A 161 -8.99 -6.82 0.68
N LEU A 162 -9.05 -5.52 0.76
CA LEU A 162 -8.66 -4.75 1.96
C LEU A 162 -9.24 -3.33 1.94
N ALA A 163 -9.25 -2.70 3.13
CA ALA A 163 -9.39 -1.27 3.30
C ALA A 163 -8.19 -0.74 4.09
N CYS A 164 -7.61 0.36 3.65
CA CYS A 164 -6.45 0.99 4.26
C CYS A 164 -6.73 2.47 4.49
N LEU A 165 -6.38 2.98 5.67
CA LEU A 165 -6.39 4.40 6.00
C LEU A 165 -5.04 4.83 6.53
N CYS A 166 -4.58 5.99 6.08
CA CYS A 166 -3.37 6.66 6.56
C CYS A 166 -3.69 8.08 6.99
N THR A 167 -2.96 8.55 8.00
CA THR A 167 -3.09 9.93 8.50
C THR A 167 -1.74 10.44 8.99
N ASP A 168 -1.45 11.70 8.73
CA ASP A 168 -0.35 12.46 9.34
C ASP A 168 -0.86 13.38 10.46
N GLY A 169 -2.19 13.50 10.64
CA GLY A 169 -2.88 14.35 11.59
C GLY A 169 -3.50 13.60 12.77
N PRO A 170 -4.60 14.11 13.33
CA PRO A 170 -5.24 13.58 14.55
C PRO A 170 -5.94 12.24 14.38
N GLY A 171 -6.06 11.75 13.14
CA GLY A 171 -6.85 10.57 12.80
C GLY A 171 -8.28 10.91 12.42
N GLY A 172 -9.08 9.88 12.18
CA GLY A 172 -10.47 10.05 11.76
C GLY A 172 -11.09 8.77 11.25
N GLU A 173 -12.19 8.92 10.55
CA GLU A 173 -12.89 7.80 9.92
C GLU A 173 -13.38 8.16 8.52
N LYS A 174 -13.53 7.14 7.68
CA LYS A 174 -14.09 7.27 6.32
C LYS A 174 -15.07 6.15 6.06
N ARG A 175 -16.19 6.50 5.43
CA ARG A 175 -17.07 5.52 4.82
C ARG A 175 -16.52 5.16 3.45
N MET A 176 -16.09 3.90 3.29
CA MET A 176 -15.42 3.45 2.07
C MET A 176 -16.10 2.21 1.50
N TYR A 177 -16.21 2.15 0.18
CA TYR A 177 -16.72 1.01 -0.56
C TYR A 177 -15.60 -0.05 -0.68
N VAL A 178 -15.92 -1.30 -0.38
CA VAL A 178 -15.00 -2.45 -0.48
C VAL A 178 -15.51 -3.54 -1.42
N GLY A 179 -16.71 -3.37 -1.96
CA GLY A 179 -17.36 -4.34 -2.86
C GLY A 179 -18.66 -4.92 -2.28
N LYS A 180 -19.70 -4.98 -3.10
CA LYS A 180 -21.01 -5.55 -2.71
C LYS A 180 -20.92 -7.04 -2.33
N VAL A 181 -19.92 -7.76 -2.84
CA VAL A 181 -19.67 -9.16 -2.50
C VAL A 181 -19.42 -9.37 -0.99
N TYR A 182 -18.99 -8.31 -0.29
CA TYR A 182 -18.74 -8.34 1.15
C TYR A 182 -19.92 -7.88 2.00
N ALA A 183 -21.11 -7.63 1.44
CA ALA A 183 -22.27 -7.22 2.20
C ALA A 183 -22.57 -8.22 3.35
N GLY A 184 -22.69 -7.70 4.59
CA GLY A 184 -22.84 -8.49 5.81
C GLY A 184 -21.56 -9.14 6.33
N CYS A 185 -20.44 -9.08 5.61
CA CYS A 185 -19.15 -9.59 6.07
C CYS A 185 -18.52 -8.63 7.09
N THR A 186 -17.66 -9.19 7.93
CA THR A 186 -16.83 -8.41 8.87
C THR A 186 -15.43 -8.24 8.33
N PHE A 187 -14.97 -7.00 8.23
CA PHE A 187 -13.57 -6.66 8.02
C PHE A 187 -12.86 -6.53 9.36
N ARG A 188 -11.80 -7.29 9.56
CA ARG A 188 -10.98 -7.28 10.77
C ARG A 188 -9.84 -6.29 10.61
N CYS A 189 -9.65 -5.42 11.60
CA CYS A 189 -8.47 -4.58 11.69
C CYS A 189 -7.26 -5.45 12.04
N VAL A 190 -6.29 -5.54 11.12
CA VAL A 190 -5.05 -6.32 11.30
C VAL A 190 -3.85 -5.45 11.61
N LEU A 191 -3.91 -4.16 11.31
CA LEU A 191 -2.98 -3.11 11.74
C LEU A 191 -3.74 -1.89 12.22
N GLY A 192 -3.19 -1.16 13.22
CA GLY A 192 -3.77 0.08 13.75
C GLY A 192 -4.65 -0.11 14.98
N GLY A 193 -4.97 -1.35 15.38
CA GLY A 193 -5.67 -1.65 16.64
C GLY A 193 -7.09 -1.05 16.75
N GLN A 194 -7.79 -0.90 15.63
CA GLN A 194 -9.17 -0.38 15.59
C GLN A 194 -10.21 -1.51 15.73
N LYS A 195 -11.46 -1.12 15.92
CA LYS A 195 -12.58 -2.08 15.93
C LYS A 195 -12.81 -2.68 14.54
N ASN A 196 -13.31 -3.91 14.53
CA ASN A 196 -13.76 -4.55 13.29
C ASN A 196 -14.96 -3.80 12.71
N VAL A 197 -15.12 -3.87 11.39
CA VAL A 197 -16.17 -3.17 10.64
C VAL A 197 -17.08 -4.19 9.96
N THR A 198 -18.38 -4.06 10.12
CA THR A 198 -19.37 -4.82 9.34
C THR A 198 -19.74 -4.03 8.11
N ILE A 199 -19.69 -4.68 6.94
CA ILE A 199 -20.01 -4.07 5.65
C ILE A 199 -21.53 -4.06 5.47
N ASP A 200 -22.06 -2.92 5.06
CA ASP A 200 -23.50 -2.73 4.80
C ASP A 200 -23.95 -3.36 3.46
N GLY A 201 -25.26 -3.27 3.16
CA GLY A 201 -25.87 -3.82 1.95
C GLY A 201 -25.37 -3.18 0.65
N ASP A 202 -24.79 -1.97 0.73
CA ASP A 202 -24.21 -1.26 -0.41
C ASP A 202 -22.75 -1.62 -0.67
N GLY A 203 -22.14 -2.48 0.16
CA GLY A 203 -20.73 -2.87 0.07
C GLY A 203 -19.80 -1.85 0.72
N CYS A 204 -20.31 -1.01 1.64
CA CYS A 204 -19.53 0.02 2.32
C CYS A 204 -19.34 -0.30 3.80
N GLY A 205 -18.27 0.23 4.38
CA GLY A 205 -18.02 0.23 5.81
C GLY A 205 -17.46 1.56 6.28
N THR A 206 -17.62 1.90 7.55
CA THR A 206 -16.97 3.06 8.18
C THR A 206 -15.72 2.56 8.89
N PHE A 207 -14.56 2.91 8.35
CA PHE A 207 -13.25 2.50 8.83
C PHE A 207 -12.56 3.67 9.53
N ALA A 208 -11.80 3.40 10.58
CA ALA A 208 -11.17 4.40 11.41
C ALA A 208 -9.63 4.25 11.42
N VAL A 209 -8.93 5.35 11.68
CA VAL A 209 -7.49 5.40 11.90
C VAL A 209 -7.18 6.33 13.08
N ARG A 210 -6.20 5.96 13.91
CA ARG A 210 -5.69 6.82 15.00
C ARG A 210 -4.70 7.84 14.44
N GLY A 211 -4.53 8.94 15.18
CA GLY A 211 -3.61 10.01 14.80
C GLY A 211 -2.17 9.54 14.56
N GLY A 212 -1.53 10.11 13.54
CA GLY A 212 -0.17 9.77 13.14
C GLY A 212 -0.02 8.30 12.74
N GLY A 213 -1.02 7.67 12.11
CA GLY A 213 -1.04 6.24 12.00
C GLY A 213 -1.53 5.65 10.68
N LEU A 214 -1.59 4.33 10.75
CA LEU A 214 -2.05 3.43 9.70
C LEU A 214 -3.10 2.49 10.29
N SER A 215 -4.15 2.21 9.53
CA SER A 215 -5.07 1.11 9.81
C SER A 215 -5.32 0.30 8.55
N VAL A 216 -5.18 -1.02 8.65
CA VAL A 216 -5.48 -1.95 7.56
C VAL A 216 -6.49 -2.97 8.02
N TYR A 217 -7.52 -3.16 7.20
CA TYR A 217 -8.61 -4.09 7.44
C TYR A 217 -8.69 -5.09 6.29
N VAL A 218 -8.96 -6.35 6.63
CA VAL A 218 -9.13 -7.43 5.67
C VAL A 218 -10.41 -8.21 5.96
N PRO A 219 -11.07 -8.82 4.95
CA PRO A 219 -12.24 -9.63 5.17
C PRO A 219 -11.93 -10.80 6.10
N ARG A 220 -12.80 -11.01 7.10
CA ARG A 220 -12.73 -12.17 7.97
C ARG A 220 -13.31 -13.38 7.22
N MET A 221 -12.45 -14.30 6.83
CA MET A 221 -12.92 -15.58 6.28
C MET A 221 -13.75 -16.34 7.32
N ARG A 222 -14.93 -16.82 6.92
CA ARG A 222 -15.69 -17.80 7.72
C ARG A 222 -15.04 -19.18 7.52
N ILE A 223 -15.18 -20.06 8.51
CA ILE A 223 -14.64 -21.44 8.42
C ILE A 223 -15.21 -22.18 7.20
N GLY A 224 -16.48 -21.92 6.83
CA GLY A 224 -17.11 -22.41 5.61
C GLY A 224 -16.35 -22.00 4.34
N ASP A 225 -16.01 -20.72 4.21
CA ASP A 225 -15.30 -20.20 3.02
C ASP A 225 -13.90 -20.82 2.86
N TRP A 226 -13.24 -21.18 3.98
CA TRP A 226 -11.97 -21.91 3.96
C TRP A 226 -12.14 -23.35 3.48
N LEU A 227 -13.20 -24.05 3.92
CA LEU A 227 -13.53 -25.40 3.52
C LEU A 227 -13.90 -25.46 2.02
N ASP A 228 -14.74 -24.52 1.56
CA ASP A 228 -15.14 -24.42 0.15
C ASP A 228 -13.93 -24.15 -0.75
N ARG A 229 -12.99 -23.30 -0.33
CA ARG A 229 -11.73 -23.09 -1.03
C ARG A 229 -10.89 -24.36 -1.10
N LYS A 230 -10.73 -25.05 0.02
CA LYS A 230 -9.93 -26.31 0.07
C LYS A 230 -10.54 -27.40 -0.77
N LEU A 231 -11.87 -27.48 -0.83
CA LEU A 231 -12.58 -28.38 -1.73
C LEU A 231 -12.40 -27.99 -3.20
N GLY A 232 -12.45 -26.67 -3.51
CA GLY A 232 -12.19 -26.15 -4.86
C GLY A 232 -10.77 -26.48 -5.34
N GLU A 233 -9.74 -26.18 -4.54
CA GLU A 233 -8.34 -26.51 -4.82
C GLU A 233 -8.13 -28.02 -5.06
N ALA A 234 -8.81 -28.86 -4.26
CA ALA A 234 -8.73 -30.30 -4.41
C ALA A 234 -9.42 -30.79 -5.70
N MET A 235 -10.57 -30.20 -6.06
CA MET A 235 -11.30 -30.54 -7.30
C MET A 235 -10.53 -30.12 -8.55
N GLU A 236 -9.93 -28.92 -8.55
CA GLU A 236 -9.07 -28.48 -9.65
C GLU A 236 -7.87 -29.41 -9.86
N HIS A 237 -7.21 -29.80 -8.77
CA HIS A 237 -6.10 -30.75 -8.83
C HIS A 237 -6.53 -32.13 -9.37
N VAL A 238 -7.71 -32.59 -9.00
CA VAL A 238 -8.29 -33.82 -9.53
C VAL A 238 -8.59 -33.68 -11.03
N GLN A 239 -9.17 -32.56 -11.48
CA GLN A 239 -9.44 -32.34 -12.89
C GLN A 239 -8.16 -32.27 -13.73
N GLU A 240 -7.08 -31.64 -13.23
CA GLU A 240 -5.78 -31.63 -13.90
C GLU A 240 -5.19 -33.04 -14.08
N LEU A 241 -5.40 -33.92 -13.12
CA LEU A 241 -4.94 -35.31 -13.21
C LEU A 241 -5.70 -36.12 -14.29
N PHE A 242 -6.98 -35.76 -14.54
CA PHE A 242 -7.78 -36.42 -15.59
C PHE A 242 -7.52 -35.87 -16.99
N HIS A 243 -7.05 -34.63 -17.12
CA HIS A 243 -6.74 -34.00 -18.43
C HIS A 243 -5.32 -34.30 -18.93
N LYS A 244 -4.47 -34.93 -18.10
CA LYS A 244 -3.11 -35.39 -18.47
C LYS A 244 -3.06 -36.84 -18.95
N LYS A 245 -4.20 -37.47 -19.21
CA LYS A 245 -4.31 -38.74 -19.89
C LYS A 245 -4.96 -38.54 -21.27
#